data_c8e37624365299d3b498a05832c2c395
#
_entry.id   c8e37624365299d3b498a05832c2c395
#
_cell.length_a   1.000
_cell.length_b   1.000
_cell.length_c   1.000
_cell.angle_alpha   90.00
_cell.angle_beta   90.00
_cell.angle_gamma   90.00
#
_symmetry.space_group_name_H-M   'P 1'
#
loop_
_entity.id
_entity.type
_entity.pdbx_description
1 polymer ?
#
loop_
_entity_poly.entity_id
_entity_poly.type
_entity_poly.pdbx_seq_one_letter_code
_entity_poly.pdbx_strand_id
1 'polypeptide(L)'
;HKHEEKFCTYQSKLKQLENTIQTEMAQKNAKEAMINELQTHSQKFSKVLANQFVVLSSYLEDIKNYKKDIANLIVSGKISEARKAANNTVVKDQTTKVFYQLFDQNFLFIHPDFPDKLNALLRPECQLKAEKEGTLTPEQRIYALICLGIDESQKIVEILHYSVQTIYNIKHSC
;
A
#
# COMPACT_ATOMS: atom_id res chain seq x y z
N HIS A 1 57.32 -17.42 -37.20
CA HIS A 1 57.24 -16.24 -36.24
C HIS A 1 56.14 -15.28 -36.59
N LYS A 2 56.05 -14.63 -37.75
CA LYS A 2 55.06 -13.60 -38.10
C LYS A 2 53.59 -14.12 -38.23
N HIS A 3 53.40 -15.40 -38.53
CA HIS A 3 52.12 -16.08 -38.60
C HIS A 3 51.60 -16.48 -37.20
N GLU A 4 52.45 -16.88 -36.31
CA GLU A 4 52.13 -17.24 -34.93
C GLU A 4 51.71 -16.02 -34.09
N GLU A 5 52.39 -14.88 -34.25
CA GLU A 5 52.03 -13.62 -33.59
C GLU A 5 50.64 -13.13 -34.02
N LYS A 6 50.33 -13.22 -35.34
CA LYS A 6 48.99 -12.87 -35.83
C LYS A 6 47.91 -13.80 -35.27
N PHE A 7 48.18 -15.10 -35.21
CA PHE A 7 47.22 -16.08 -34.65
C PHE A 7 46.96 -15.83 -33.18
N CYS A 8 47.97 -15.56 -32.37
CA CYS A 8 47.85 -15.24 -30.97
C CYS A 8 47.04 -13.94 -30.75
N THR A 9 47.24 -12.93 -31.60
CA THR A 9 46.50 -11.66 -31.57
C THR A 9 45.01 -11.87 -31.91
N TYR A 10 44.69 -12.73 -32.89
CA TYR A 10 43.31 -13.04 -33.24
C TYR A 10 42.60 -13.82 -32.13
N GLN A 11 43.28 -14.80 -31.50
CA GLN A 11 42.70 -15.52 -30.36
C GLN A 11 42.40 -14.60 -29.16
N SER A 12 43.30 -13.67 -28.86
CA SER A 12 43.11 -12.67 -27.81
C SER A 12 41.89 -11.77 -28.09
N LYS A 13 41.74 -11.30 -29.33
CA LYS A 13 40.60 -10.50 -29.76
C LYS A 13 39.28 -11.27 -29.70
N LEU A 14 39.28 -12.55 -30.13
CA LEU A 14 38.11 -13.42 -30.02
C LEU A 14 37.66 -13.58 -28.57
N LYS A 15 38.58 -13.85 -27.66
CA LYS A 15 38.29 -14.00 -26.23
C LYS A 15 37.76 -12.70 -25.61
N GLN A 16 38.29 -11.54 -26.01
CA GLN A 16 37.75 -10.23 -25.58
C GLN A 16 36.33 -10.02 -26.09
N LEU A 17 36.07 -10.37 -27.35
CA LEU A 17 34.73 -10.22 -27.94
C LEU A 17 33.73 -11.14 -27.26
N GLU A 18 34.08 -12.39 -26.98
CA GLU A 18 33.23 -13.33 -26.23
C GLU A 18 32.89 -12.80 -24.83
N ASN A 19 33.87 -12.27 -24.10
CA ASN A 19 33.66 -11.69 -22.79
C ASN A 19 32.71 -10.46 -22.86
N THR A 20 32.89 -9.62 -23.89
CA THR A 20 32.02 -8.46 -24.09
C THR A 20 30.58 -8.89 -24.36
N ILE A 21 30.38 -9.87 -25.26
CA ILE A 21 29.05 -10.42 -25.57
C ILE A 21 28.41 -11.01 -24.32
N GLN A 22 29.12 -11.79 -23.53
CA GLN A 22 28.58 -12.36 -22.28
C GLN A 22 28.15 -11.26 -21.29
N THR A 23 28.97 -10.21 -21.17
CA THR A 23 28.65 -9.07 -20.28
C THR A 23 27.40 -8.33 -20.76
N GLU A 24 27.29 -8.06 -22.05
CA GLU A 24 26.11 -7.40 -22.64
C GLU A 24 24.85 -8.26 -22.51
N MET A 25 24.96 -9.58 -22.72
CA MET A 25 23.85 -10.52 -22.52
C MET A 25 23.38 -10.53 -21.06
N ALA A 26 24.31 -10.57 -20.10
CA ALA A 26 23.97 -10.51 -18.67
C ALA A 26 23.29 -9.20 -18.29
N GLN A 27 23.77 -8.08 -18.82
CA GLN A 27 23.12 -6.77 -18.59
C GLN A 27 21.73 -6.69 -19.23
N LYS A 28 21.57 -7.25 -20.42
CA LYS A 28 20.26 -7.31 -21.10
C LYS A 28 19.26 -8.12 -20.28
N ASN A 29 19.65 -9.32 -19.83
CA ASN A 29 18.80 -10.19 -19.02
C ASN A 29 18.39 -9.51 -17.68
N ALA A 30 19.33 -8.81 -17.03
CA ALA A 30 19.07 -8.05 -15.82
C ALA A 30 18.04 -6.91 -16.05
N LYS A 31 18.19 -6.19 -17.17
CA LYS A 31 17.23 -5.14 -17.56
C LYS A 31 15.84 -5.70 -17.87
N GLU A 32 15.75 -6.82 -18.57
CA GLU A 32 14.48 -7.49 -18.86
C GLU A 32 13.79 -7.97 -17.58
N ALA A 33 14.53 -8.55 -16.64
CA ALA A 33 14.00 -8.94 -15.33
C ALA A 33 13.45 -7.73 -14.57
N MET A 34 14.16 -6.61 -14.56
CA MET A 34 13.71 -5.37 -13.91
C MET A 34 12.46 -4.77 -14.56
N ILE A 35 12.39 -4.81 -15.90
CA ILE A 35 11.19 -4.35 -16.63
C ILE A 35 9.97 -5.20 -16.27
N ASN A 36 10.13 -6.52 -16.23
CA ASN A 36 9.06 -7.43 -15.87
C ASN A 36 8.57 -7.19 -14.42
N GLU A 37 9.47 -6.94 -13.49
CA GLU A 37 9.15 -6.59 -12.11
C GLU A 37 8.36 -5.28 -12.04
N LEU A 38 8.84 -4.24 -12.72
CA LEU A 38 8.15 -2.94 -12.77
C LEU A 38 6.76 -3.05 -13.40
N GLN A 39 6.60 -3.84 -14.47
CA GLN A 39 5.30 -4.09 -15.07
C GLN A 39 4.34 -4.80 -14.12
N THR A 40 4.84 -5.79 -13.38
CA THR A 40 4.05 -6.50 -12.36
C THR A 40 3.59 -5.56 -11.26
N HIS A 41 4.47 -4.71 -10.75
CA HIS A 41 4.12 -3.68 -9.76
C HIS A 41 3.11 -2.68 -10.30
N SER A 42 3.29 -2.21 -11.52
CA SER A 42 2.36 -1.28 -12.19
C SER A 42 0.96 -1.89 -12.33
N GLN A 43 0.86 -3.16 -12.71
CA GLN A 43 -0.42 -3.87 -12.83
C GLN A 43 -1.10 -4.03 -11.46
N LYS A 44 -0.35 -4.39 -10.41
CA LYS A 44 -0.87 -4.46 -9.04
C LYS A 44 -1.42 -3.12 -8.59
N PHE A 45 -0.66 -2.05 -8.81
CA PHE A 45 -1.07 -0.70 -8.44
C PHE A 45 -2.34 -0.26 -9.19
N SER A 46 -2.41 -0.51 -10.50
CA SER A 46 -3.59 -0.21 -11.32
C SER A 46 -4.85 -0.94 -10.82
N LYS A 47 -4.71 -2.20 -10.40
CA LYS A 47 -5.81 -2.98 -9.83
C LYS A 47 -6.28 -2.40 -8.49
N VAL A 48 -5.36 -1.99 -7.63
CA VAL A 48 -5.70 -1.33 -6.36
C VAL A 48 -6.44 -0.02 -6.62
N LEU A 49 -5.94 0.82 -7.53
CA LEU A 49 -6.61 2.07 -7.89
C LEU A 49 -8.03 1.83 -8.42
N ALA A 50 -8.21 0.87 -9.33
CA ALA A 50 -9.53 0.54 -9.86
C ALA A 50 -10.50 0.13 -8.73
N ASN A 51 -10.06 -0.70 -7.79
CA ASN A 51 -10.86 -1.09 -6.63
C ASN A 51 -11.20 0.12 -5.74
N GLN A 52 -10.27 1.06 -5.53
CA GLN A 52 -10.53 2.29 -4.77
C GLN A 52 -11.62 3.15 -5.43
N PHE A 53 -11.63 3.26 -6.75
CA PHE A 53 -12.70 3.99 -7.46
C PHE A 53 -14.07 3.34 -7.28
N VAL A 54 -14.16 2.01 -7.31
CA VAL A 54 -15.40 1.28 -7.06
C VAL A 54 -15.92 1.56 -5.65
N VAL A 55 -15.03 1.46 -4.65
CA VAL A 55 -15.38 1.72 -3.25
C VAL A 55 -15.81 3.17 -3.06
N LEU A 56 -15.06 4.13 -3.60
CA LEU A 56 -15.39 5.54 -3.50
C LEU A 56 -16.76 5.85 -4.13
N SER A 57 -17.04 5.24 -5.28
CA SER A 57 -18.34 5.38 -5.95
C SER A 57 -19.49 4.84 -5.09
N SER A 58 -19.30 3.69 -4.44
CA SER A 58 -20.28 3.15 -3.49
C SER A 58 -20.52 4.09 -2.31
N TYR A 59 -19.46 4.64 -1.73
CA TYR A 59 -19.58 5.62 -0.66
C TYR A 59 -20.36 6.88 -1.06
N LEU A 60 -20.12 7.39 -2.27
CA LEU A 60 -20.85 8.55 -2.76
C LEU A 60 -22.36 8.25 -2.90
N GLU A 61 -22.71 7.05 -3.34
CA GLU A 61 -24.12 6.65 -3.45
C GLU A 61 -24.75 6.46 -2.06
N ASP A 62 -24.03 5.88 -1.10
CA ASP A 62 -24.50 5.73 0.28
C ASP A 62 -24.74 7.09 0.94
N ILE A 63 -23.84 8.05 0.77
CA ILE A 63 -24.01 9.43 1.27
C ILE A 63 -25.24 10.09 0.64
N LYS A 64 -25.43 9.91 -0.66
CA LYS A 64 -26.58 10.46 -1.38
C LYS A 64 -27.90 9.88 -0.87
N ASN A 65 -27.95 8.56 -0.67
CA ASN A 65 -29.12 7.88 -0.12
C ASN A 65 -29.41 8.33 1.31
N TYR A 66 -28.39 8.42 2.15
CA TYR A 66 -28.50 8.91 3.51
C TYR A 66 -29.05 10.34 3.58
N LYS A 67 -28.56 11.25 2.73
CA LYS A 67 -29.11 12.62 2.61
C LYS A 67 -30.58 12.61 2.20
N LYS A 68 -30.96 11.75 1.25
CA LYS A 68 -32.35 11.62 0.77
C LYS A 68 -33.25 11.12 1.88
N ASP A 69 -32.81 10.13 2.66
CA ASP A 69 -33.61 9.58 3.76
C ASP A 69 -33.83 10.60 4.87
N ILE A 70 -32.83 11.37 5.26
CA ILE A 70 -32.99 12.47 6.22
C ILE A 70 -33.94 13.52 5.67
N ALA A 71 -33.82 13.91 4.41
CA ALA A 71 -34.72 14.89 3.79
C ALA A 71 -36.20 14.41 3.80
N ASN A 72 -36.41 13.14 3.47
CA ASN A 72 -37.74 12.53 3.50
C ASN A 72 -38.38 12.53 4.92
N LEU A 73 -37.56 12.22 5.94
CA LEU A 73 -38.01 12.28 7.35
C LEU A 73 -38.40 13.70 7.75
N ILE A 74 -37.64 14.71 7.33
CA ILE A 74 -37.94 16.14 7.61
C ILE A 74 -39.25 16.55 6.94
N VAL A 75 -39.39 16.24 5.63
CA VAL A 75 -40.62 16.59 4.86
C VAL A 75 -41.85 15.90 5.44
N SER A 76 -41.69 14.68 5.96
CA SER A 76 -42.76 13.91 6.61
C SER A 76 -43.08 14.40 8.05
N GLY A 77 -42.44 15.45 8.54
CA GLY A 77 -42.65 15.99 9.89
C GLY A 77 -42.00 15.14 11.02
N LYS A 78 -41.23 14.09 10.65
CA LYS A 78 -40.59 13.17 11.60
C LYS A 78 -39.23 13.70 12.09
N ILE A 79 -39.23 14.90 12.67
CA ILE A 79 -38.01 15.63 13.06
C ILE A 79 -37.16 14.85 14.08
N SER A 80 -37.82 14.17 15.04
CA SER A 80 -37.13 13.38 16.06
C SER A 80 -36.37 12.18 15.44
N GLU A 81 -36.98 11.52 14.47
CA GLU A 81 -36.36 10.42 13.73
C GLU A 81 -35.22 10.92 12.85
N ALA A 82 -35.39 12.03 12.14
CA ALA A 82 -34.35 12.68 11.36
C ALA A 82 -33.11 13.02 12.21
N ARG A 83 -33.35 13.58 13.42
CA ARG A 83 -32.27 13.91 14.36
C ARG A 83 -31.53 12.66 14.87
N LYS A 84 -32.26 11.57 15.17
CA LYS A 84 -31.66 10.28 15.55
C LYS A 84 -30.83 9.70 14.41
N ALA A 85 -31.36 9.71 13.19
CA ALA A 85 -30.63 9.26 12.02
C ALA A 85 -29.35 10.06 11.81
N ALA A 86 -29.43 11.40 11.85
CA ALA A 86 -28.27 12.28 11.69
C ALA A 86 -27.15 12.08 12.73
N ASN A 87 -27.53 11.69 13.96
CA ASN A 87 -26.60 11.45 15.07
C ASN A 87 -26.18 9.96 15.21
N ASN A 88 -26.56 9.11 14.26
CA ASN A 88 -26.27 7.68 14.36
C ASN A 88 -24.80 7.37 14.15
N THR A 89 -24.08 7.04 15.22
CA THR A 89 -22.66 6.69 15.22
C THR A 89 -22.39 5.30 14.64
N VAL A 90 -23.37 4.42 14.54
CA VAL A 90 -23.21 3.05 14.01
C VAL A 90 -22.74 3.06 12.56
N VAL A 91 -23.23 4.00 11.75
CA VAL A 91 -22.79 4.19 10.37
C VAL A 91 -21.29 4.55 10.32
N LYS A 92 -20.85 5.43 11.23
CA LYS A 92 -19.44 5.84 11.31
C LYS A 92 -18.52 4.67 11.67
N ASP A 93 -18.92 3.84 12.64
CA ASP A 93 -18.10 2.71 13.09
C ASP A 93 -17.98 1.61 12.02
N GLN A 94 -19.07 1.32 11.32
CA GLN A 94 -19.05 0.39 10.19
C GLN A 94 -18.19 0.90 9.03
N THR A 95 -18.31 2.16 8.69
CA THR A 95 -17.53 2.82 7.64
C THR A 95 -16.03 2.76 7.96
N THR A 96 -15.65 3.04 9.19
CA THR A 96 -14.23 2.98 9.63
C THR A 96 -13.67 1.55 9.56
N LYS A 97 -14.47 0.55 9.94
CA LYS A 97 -14.05 -0.87 9.82
C LYS A 97 -13.83 -1.29 8.37
N VAL A 98 -14.74 -0.93 7.48
CA VAL A 98 -14.62 -1.21 6.04
C VAL A 98 -13.38 -0.51 5.48
N PHE A 99 -13.14 0.74 5.86
CA PHE A 99 -11.96 1.50 5.45
C PHE A 99 -10.67 0.75 5.85
N TYR A 100 -10.54 0.33 7.11
CA TYR A 100 -9.34 -0.39 7.56
C TYR A 100 -9.17 -1.74 6.85
N GLN A 101 -10.25 -2.49 6.62
CA GLN A 101 -10.18 -3.75 5.88
C GLN A 101 -9.65 -3.53 4.46
N LEU A 102 -10.16 -2.52 3.75
CA LEU A 102 -9.71 -2.20 2.40
C LEU A 102 -8.28 -1.67 2.37
N PHE A 103 -7.92 -0.83 3.33
CA PHE A 103 -6.55 -0.35 3.47
C PHE A 103 -5.57 -1.52 3.66
N ASP A 104 -5.84 -2.38 4.63
CA ASP A 104 -5.00 -3.52 4.95
C ASP A 104 -4.86 -4.47 3.76
N GLN A 105 -5.97 -4.84 3.13
CA GLN A 105 -5.98 -5.74 1.96
C GLN A 105 -5.20 -5.16 0.79
N ASN A 106 -5.42 -3.88 0.45
CA ASN A 106 -4.74 -3.24 -0.67
C ASN A 106 -3.26 -3.04 -0.39
N PHE A 107 -2.90 -2.64 0.83
CA PHE A 107 -1.51 -2.44 1.20
C PHE A 107 -0.74 -3.78 1.21
N LEU A 108 -1.29 -4.82 1.84
CA LEU A 108 -0.66 -6.15 1.89
C LEU A 108 -0.64 -6.85 0.52
N PHE A 109 -1.58 -6.52 -0.38
CA PHE A 109 -1.53 -7.02 -1.75
C PHE A 109 -0.30 -6.50 -2.51
N ILE A 110 0.11 -5.25 -2.26
CA ILE A 110 1.30 -4.64 -2.85
C ILE A 110 2.57 -5.04 -2.09
N HIS A 111 2.48 -5.08 -0.76
CA HIS A 111 3.59 -5.32 0.18
C HIS A 111 3.29 -6.51 1.11
N PRO A 112 3.27 -7.76 0.60
CA PRO A 112 2.86 -8.93 1.39
C PRO A 112 3.82 -9.24 2.56
N ASP A 113 5.08 -8.91 2.41
CA ASP A 113 6.16 -9.13 3.38
C ASP A 113 6.38 -7.96 4.37
N PHE A 114 5.54 -6.93 4.30
CA PHE A 114 5.67 -5.73 5.15
C PHE A 114 5.64 -6.04 6.65
N PRO A 115 4.72 -6.86 7.20
CA PRO A 115 4.69 -7.14 8.63
C PRO A 115 6.00 -7.78 9.13
N ASP A 116 6.57 -8.70 8.37
CA ASP A 116 7.81 -9.39 8.72
C ASP A 116 9.01 -8.43 8.64
N LYS A 117 9.09 -7.64 7.58
CA LYS A 117 10.14 -6.63 7.41
C LYS A 117 10.08 -5.57 8.51
N LEU A 118 8.89 -5.11 8.88
CA LEU A 118 8.72 -4.15 9.96
C LEU A 118 9.17 -4.76 11.29
N ASN A 119 8.73 -5.98 11.61
CA ASN A 119 9.11 -6.66 12.84
C ASN A 119 10.62 -6.95 12.93
N ALA A 120 11.29 -7.17 11.81
CA ALA A 120 12.75 -7.32 11.78
C ALA A 120 13.51 -6.02 12.16
N LEU A 121 12.88 -4.86 12.05
CA LEU A 121 13.44 -3.56 12.45
C LEU A 121 13.11 -3.19 13.91
N LEU A 122 12.10 -3.84 14.50
CA LEU A 122 11.66 -3.57 15.87
C LEU A 122 12.40 -4.46 16.87
N ARG A 123 12.55 -3.96 18.10
CA ARG A 123 13.05 -4.77 19.21
C ARG A 123 12.10 -5.95 19.48
N PRO A 124 12.59 -7.10 19.95
CA PRO A 124 11.75 -8.29 20.18
C PRO A 124 10.50 -8.02 21.03
N GLU A 125 10.61 -7.18 22.04
CA GLU A 125 9.49 -6.76 22.89
C GLU A 125 8.48 -5.83 22.25
N CYS A 126 8.84 -5.24 21.11
CA CYS A 126 8.01 -4.30 20.33
C CYS A 126 7.39 -4.91 19.07
N GLN A 127 7.63 -6.19 18.83
CA GLN A 127 7.11 -6.84 17.63
C GLN A 127 5.57 -6.86 17.61
N LEU A 128 5.01 -6.53 16.47
CA LEU A 128 3.59 -6.34 16.24
C LEU A 128 3.00 -7.58 15.58
N LYS A 129 2.00 -8.17 16.20
CA LYS A 129 1.30 -9.35 15.67
C LYS A 129 -0.18 -9.02 15.44
N ALA A 130 -0.61 -9.09 14.20
CA ALA A 130 -2.02 -8.93 13.86
C ALA A 130 -2.86 -10.09 14.40
N GLU A 131 -4.09 -9.80 14.82
CA GLU A 131 -5.02 -10.82 15.34
C GLU A 131 -5.54 -11.77 14.25
N LYS A 132 -5.59 -11.29 13.01
CA LYS A 132 -6.08 -12.04 11.85
C LYS A 132 -5.10 -11.92 10.70
N GLU A 133 -4.94 -13.01 9.97
CA GLU A 133 -4.21 -13.01 8.71
C GLU A 133 -4.82 -12.03 7.71
N GLY A 134 -3.98 -11.33 6.97
CA GLY A 134 -4.42 -10.31 6.01
C GLY A 134 -4.92 -9.00 6.62
N THR A 135 -4.66 -8.76 7.91
CA THR A 135 -4.94 -7.49 8.59
C THR A 135 -3.68 -6.87 9.18
N LEU A 136 -3.73 -5.56 9.42
CA LEU A 136 -2.67 -4.79 10.08
C LEU A 136 -3.12 -4.35 11.48
N THR A 137 -2.18 -4.24 12.41
CA THR A 137 -2.45 -3.57 13.69
C THR A 137 -2.57 -2.05 13.49
N PRO A 138 -3.12 -1.30 14.45
CA PRO A 138 -3.12 0.17 14.40
C PRO A 138 -1.74 0.76 14.17
N GLU A 139 -0.72 0.21 14.83
CA GLU A 139 0.69 0.61 14.69
C GLU A 139 1.20 0.31 13.29
N GLN A 140 0.95 -0.89 12.79
CA GLN A 140 1.36 -1.29 11.44
C GLN A 140 0.72 -0.39 10.36
N ARG A 141 -0.53 0.07 10.52
CA ARG A 141 -1.16 1.02 9.59
C ARG A 141 -0.44 2.36 9.56
N ILE A 142 0.02 2.85 10.72
CA ILE A 142 0.80 4.09 10.79
C ILE A 142 2.12 3.93 10.03
N TYR A 143 2.86 2.85 10.29
CA TYR A 143 4.10 2.58 9.57
C TYR A 143 3.88 2.32 8.08
N ALA A 144 2.76 1.71 7.70
CA ALA A 144 2.36 1.54 6.31
C ALA A 144 2.16 2.89 5.60
N LEU A 145 1.50 3.86 6.24
CA LEU A 145 1.36 5.21 5.70
C LEU A 145 2.71 5.91 5.56
N ILE A 146 3.61 5.76 6.53
CA ILE A 146 4.97 6.30 6.45
C ILE A 146 5.73 5.68 5.26
N CYS A 147 5.61 4.38 5.03
CA CYS A 147 6.18 3.71 3.85
C CYS A 147 5.61 4.23 2.53
N LEU A 148 4.37 4.72 2.52
CA LEU A 148 3.75 5.38 1.36
C LEU A 148 4.14 6.87 1.22
N GLY A 149 5.05 7.37 2.07
CA GLY A 149 5.49 8.76 2.05
C GLY A 149 4.58 9.73 2.81
N ILE A 150 3.67 9.21 3.64
CA ILE A 150 2.79 10.01 4.49
C ILE A 150 3.29 9.93 5.93
N ASP A 151 4.25 10.78 6.28
CA ASP A 151 4.92 10.80 7.59
C ASP A 151 4.41 11.90 8.53
N GLU A 152 3.64 12.85 8.00
CA GLU A 152 3.07 13.98 8.72
C GLU A 152 1.95 13.51 9.67
N SER A 153 2.16 13.69 10.98
CA SER A 153 1.25 13.17 12.01
C SER A 153 -0.18 13.65 11.84
N GLN A 154 -0.38 14.90 11.41
CA GLN A 154 -1.71 15.46 11.17
C GLN A 154 -2.45 14.72 10.03
N LYS A 155 -1.77 14.43 8.93
CA LYS A 155 -2.34 13.66 7.82
C LYS A 155 -2.68 12.23 8.23
N ILE A 156 -1.83 11.60 9.04
CA ILE A 156 -2.09 10.25 9.57
C ILE A 156 -3.35 10.25 10.46
N VAL A 157 -3.51 11.26 11.32
CA VAL A 157 -4.72 11.47 12.14
C VAL A 157 -5.97 11.57 11.26
N GLU A 158 -5.92 12.38 10.21
CA GLU A 158 -7.04 12.59 9.28
C GLU A 158 -7.41 11.32 8.52
N ILE A 159 -6.42 10.56 8.07
CA ILE A 159 -6.63 9.33 7.29
C ILE A 159 -7.12 8.17 8.16
N LEU A 160 -6.47 7.93 9.30
CA LEU A 160 -6.79 6.80 10.16
C LEU A 160 -7.87 7.12 11.21
N HIS A 161 -8.27 8.37 11.35
CA HIS A 161 -9.20 8.83 12.38
C HIS A 161 -8.77 8.47 13.80
N TYR A 162 -7.43 8.36 14.03
CA TYR A 162 -6.85 8.15 15.36
C TYR A 162 -6.69 9.48 16.08
N SER A 163 -6.56 9.45 17.42
CA SER A 163 -6.21 10.66 18.16
C SER A 163 -4.75 11.05 17.93
N VAL A 164 -4.45 12.34 18.01
CA VAL A 164 -3.06 12.85 17.95
C VAL A 164 -2.19 12.17 19.00
N GLN A 165 -2.73 11.94 20.21
CA GLN A 165 -2.03 11.27 21.29
C GLN A 165 -1.69 9.82 20.95
N THR A 166 -2.61 9.10 20.28
CA THR A 166 -2.36 7.73 19.81
C THR A 166 -1.18 7.67 18.85
N ILE A 167 -1.17 8.57 17.85
CA ILE A 167 -0.08 8.62 16.86
C ILE A 167 1.26 8.94 17.54
N TYR A 168 1.25 9.92 18.46
CA TYR A 168 2.44 10.30 19.20
C TYR A 168 2.98 9.13 20.03
N ASN A 169 2.14 8.47 20.80
CA ASN A 169 2.52 7.32 21.61
C ASN A 169 3.15 6.21 20.77
N ILE A 170 2.53 5.86 19.64
CA ILE A 170 3.03 4.80 18.76
C ILE A 170 4.39 5.17 18.15
N LYS A 171 4.57 6.40 17.68
CA LYS A 171 5.86 6.83 17.10
C LYS A 171 7.02 6.86 18.11
N HIS A 172 6.71 6.91 19.41
CA HIS A 172 7.73 7.05 20.47
C HIS A 172 7.81 5.87 21.43
N SER A 173 7.00 4.82 21.24
CA SER A 173 6.97 3.65 22.14
C SER A 173 8.01 2.59 21.84
N CYS A 174 8.61 2.58 20.69
CA CYS A 174 9.65 1.69 20.21
C CYS A 174 10.67 2.42 19.35
#